data_7e6164536453c09d56124a4b928543ca
#
_entry.id   7e6164536453c09d56124a4b928543ca
#
_cell.length_a   1.000
_cell.length_b   1.000
_cell.length_c   1.000
_cell.angle_alpha   90.00
_cell.angle_beta   90.00
_cell.angle_gamma   90.00
#
_symmetry.space_group_name_H-M   'P 1'
#
loop_
_entity.id
_entity.type
_entity.pdbx_description
1 polymer ?
#
loop_
_entity_poly.entity_id
_entity_poly.type
_entity_poly.pdbx_seq_one_letter_code
_entity_poly.pdbx_strand_id
1 'polypeptide(L)'
;MIHVAGSARSRVSILAPLHPGPQAMSDDMCHAGAMDSAHVDDVSARYADFARFEVRGRTPVYLAWARGIADDAATCELIAGLPRIKRQPVLVFAAARHAGSAETEDYDAFREFLHAHWAEVEQIVLTHSTQTNEAKRCAVLLPFLSMIPGPLSLVEVGASAGLCLYPDRYSYRFTLDGGATRELRPAELASSVTPTAAPVLDCDLRDGIPAPRRLPDVVHRGGVDLNPIDPADPDSRAWLRSLIWPGQQAERVPRLDAALDIAAADPPNIITGDLVEQVEAAVAACPAGSTPVVFHTAVLGYLEPPARLEFVRRVTRLCADAGAVWISVEGVTLLDEVAAQVPEAIRRNKGIFVVAVNGRPLATAHGHGDWVRALALD
;
A
#
# COMPACT_ATOMS: atom_id res chain seq x y z
N MET A 1 -0.12 -59.98 -38.13
CA MET A 1 1.08 -60.64 -37.56
C MET A 1 1.82 -59.49 -36.81
N ILE A 2 1.69 -59.51 -35.47
CA ILE A 2 2.75 -59.74 -34.50
C ILE A 2 3.70 -58.56 -34.38
N HIS A 3 3.95 -57.88 -33.24
CA HIS A 3 3.92 -58.01 -31.76
C HIS A 3 4.12 -56.64 -31.20
N VAL A 4 3.37 -56.12 -30.32
CA VAL A 4 3.37 -56.10 -28.85
C VAL A 4 4.76 -56.16 -28.18
N ALA A 5 5.13 -55.04 -27.55
CA ALA A 5 5.82 -54.93 -26.26
C ALA A 5 6.04 -53.42 -26.01
N GLY A 6 5.75 -52.74 -24.94
CA GLY A 6 5.60 -53.15 -23.58
C GLY A 6 6.01 -51.91 -22.74
N SER A 7 5.06 -51.29 -22.10
CA SER A 7 5.09 -50.77 -20.75
C SER A 7 6.41 -50.27 -20.17
N ALA A 8 6.46 -48.96 -19.84
CA ALA A 8 7.11 -48.51 -18.63
C ALA A 8 6.29 -47.32 -18.05
N ARG A 9 5.42 -47.63 -17.09
CA ARG A 9 4.78 -46.67 -16.22
C ARG A 9 5.81 -46.17 -15.20
N SER A 10 6.32 -44.98 -15.37
CA SER A 10 7.05 -44.27 -14.29
C SER A 10 6.01 -43.72 -13.31
N ARG A 11 6.00 -44.31 -12.12
CA ARG A 11 5.28 -43.80 -10.96
C ARG A 11 5.98 -42.50 -10.50
N VAL A 12 5.34 -41.36 -10.67
CA VAL A 12 5.69 -40.14 -9.96
C VAL A 12 5.14 -40.31 -8.55
N SER A 13 6.04 -40.50 -7.60
CA SER A 13 5.73 -40.41 -6.16
C SER A 13 5.42 -38.98 -5.80
N ILE A 14 4.19 -38.76 -5.37
CA ILE A 14 3.76 -37.53 -4.69
C ILE A 14 4.38 -37.57 -3.30
N LEU A 15 5.43 -36.81 -3.08
CA LEU A 15 5.94 -36.50 -1.72
C LEU A 15 5.06 -35.40 -1.11
N ALA A 16 4.23 -35.80 -0.14
CA ALA A 16 3.56 -34.91 0.75
C ALA A 16 4.58 -34.13 1.61
N PRO A 17 4.32 -32.87 1.99
CA PRO A 17 5.19 -32.15 2.90
C PRO A 17 5.10 -32.78 4.29
N LEU A 18 6.24 -33.23 4.79
CA LEU A 18 6.44 -33.68 6.17
C LEU A 18 6.28 -32.51 7.13
N HIS A 19 5.22 -32.50 7.91
CA HIS A 19 5.17 -31.74 9.14
C HIS A 19 6.26 -32.29 10.09
N PRO A 20 7.11 -31.46 10.68
CA PRO A 20 7.93 -31.92 11.80
C PRO A 20 7.01 -32.05 13.01
N GLY A 21 6.90 -33.29 13.51
CA GLY A 21 6.28 -33.61 14.77
C GLY A 21 7.09 -33.04 15.96
N PRO A 22 6.50 -32.98 17.16
CA PRO A 22 7.15 -32.42 18.32
C PRO A 22 8.31 -33.31 18.78
N GLN A 23 9.54 -32.96 18.45
CA GLN A 23 10.72 -33.55 19.07
C GLN A 23 11.17 -32.68 20.23
N ALA A 24 11.10 -33.31 21.38
CA ALA A 24 11.83 -33.09 22.65
C ALA A 24 12.50 -31.72 22.82
N MET A 25 11.84 -30.84 23.59
CA MET A 25 12.51 -29.81 24.37
C MET A 25 13.39 -30.50 25.42
N SER A 26 14.68 -30.55 25.19
CA SER A 26 15.68 -30.82 26.20
C SER A 26 16.49 -29.54 26.44
N ASP A 27 16.41 -29.06 27.67
CA ASP A 27 17.41 -28.30 28.42
C ASP A 27 18.23 -27.22 27.67
N ASP A 28 17.61 -26.03 27.46
CA ASP A 28 18.30 -24.75 27.44
C ASP A 28 17.44 -23.63 28.05
N MET A 29 16.92 -23.90 29.22
CA MET A 29 16.25 -22.92 30.07
C MET A 29 17.23 -22.38 31.12
N CYS A 30 18.28 -21.68 30.68
CA CYS A 30 19.09 -20.79 31.53
C CYS A 30 20.04 -19.92 30.64
N HIS A 31 19.51 -19.14 29.72
CA HIS A 31 20.20 -17.94 29.23
C HIS A 31 19.13 -16.85 29.06
N ALA A 32 18.72 -16.25 30.18
CA ALA A 32 18.30 -14.86 30.16
C ALA A 32 19.56 -14.02 29.87
N GLY A 33 20.13 -14.22 28.69
CA GLY A 33 21.22 -13.44 28.15
C GLY A 33 20.71 -12.05 27.88
N ALA A 34 21.43 -11.04 28.37
CA ALA A 34 21.27 -9.66 27.98
C ALA A 34 21.00 -9.58 26.47
N MET A 35 19.87 -8.98 26.07
CA MET A 35 19.59 -8.73 24.66
C MET A 35 20.80 -8.04 24.06
N ASP A 36 21.26 -8.52 22.92
CA ASP A 36 22.47 -8.03 22.27
C ASP A 36 22.33 -6.50 22.09
N SER A 37 23.24 -5.73 22.68
CA SER A 37 23.24 -4.26 22.64
C SER A 37 23.11 -3.71 21.21
N ALA A 38 23.61 -4.45 20.23
CA ALA A 38 23.49 -4.11 18.80
C ALA A 38 22.03 -4.05 18.31
N HIS A 39 21.12 -4.83 18.91
CA HIS A 39 19.69 -4.77 18.53
C HIS A 39 18.98 -3.56 19.14
N VAL A 40 19.36 -3.15 20.32
CA VAL A 40 18.85 -1.94 20.99
C VAL A 40 19.33 -0.71 20.26
N ASP A 41 20.60 -0.66 19.88
CA ASP A 41 21.20 0.43 19.10
C ASP A 41 20.54 0.55 17.70
N ASP A 42 20.17 -0.57 17.04
CA ASP A 42 19.40 -0.57 15.76
C ASP A 42 18.03 0.06 15.94
N VAL A 43 17.32 -0.19 17.06
CA VAL A 43 16.02 0.44 17.36
C VAL A 43 16.19 1.93 17.61
N SER A 44 17.11 2.34 18.51
CA SER A 44 17.38 3.75 18.80
C SER A 44 17.69 4.54 17.52
N ALA A 45 18.61 4.05 16.69
CA ALA A 45 18.98 4.70 15.44
C ALA A 45 17.79 4.81 14.47
N ARG A 46 16.98 3.76 14.33
CA ARG A 46 15.79 3.74 13.46
C ARG A 46 14.75 4.78 13.89
N TYR A 47 14.48 4.91 15.19
CA TYR A 47 13.51 5.86 15.72
C TYR A 47 14.06 7.29 15.64
N ALA A 48 15.35 7.52 15.84
CA ALA A 48 16.02 8.80 15.62
C ALA A 48 15.93 9.24 14.14
N ASP A 49 16.17 8.33 13.20
CA ASP A 49 16.06 8.59 11.76
C ASP A 49 14.62 8.90 11.37
N PHE A 50 13.64 8.16 11.88
CA PHE A 50 12.23 8.43 11.67
C PHE A 50 11.83 9.82 12.18
N ALA A 51 12.27 10.19 13.39
CA ALA A 51 12.06 11.52 13.96
C ALA A 51 12.65 12.63 13.09
N ARG A 52 13.85 12.39 12.53
CA ARG A 52 14.60 13.37 11.75
C ARG A 52 14.07 13.56 10.33
N PHE A 53 13.72 12.47 9.66
CA PHE A 53 13.49 12.48 8.21
C PHE A 53 12.02 12.30 7.81
N GLU A 54 11.20 11.63 8.63
CA GLU A 54 9.85 11.26 8.21
C GLU A 54 8.75 12.10 8.85
N VAL A 55 8.81 12.34 10.17
CA VAL A 55 7.71 12.98 10.91
C VAL A 55 7.91 14.46 11.21
N ARG A 56 9.11 14.97 11.04
CA ARG A 56 9.41 16.38 11.31
C ARG A 56 8.51 17.32 10.49
N GLY A 57 7.75 18.18 11.18
CA GLY A 57 6.81 19.10 10.54
C GLY A 57 5.50 18.47 10.05
N ARG A 58 5.28 17.17 10.32
CA ARG A 58 4.05 16.46 9.92
C ARG A 58 3.15 16.12 11.12
N THR A 59 3.72 15.62 12.20
CA THR A 59 2.99 15.23 13.41
C THR A 59 3.87 15.44 14.65
N PRO A 60 3.54 16.43 15.50
CA PRO A 60 4.28 16.67 16.74
C PRO A 60 4.26 15.46 17.68
N VAL A 61 3.12 14.77 17.76
CA VAL A 61 2.95 13.58 18.61
C VAL A 61 3.96 12.49 18.27
N TYR A 62 4.00 12.06 17.00
CA TYR A 62 4.95 11.03 16.58
C TYR A 62 6.42 11.48 16.63
N LEU A 63 6.65 12.79 16.47
CA LEU A 63 7.99 13.35 16.65
C LEU A 63 8.46 13.24 18.10
N ALA A 64 7.57 13.54 19.06
CA ALA A 64 7.87 13.40 20.49
C ALA A 64 8.10 11.94 20.87
N TRP A 65 7.21 11.05 20.45
CA TRP A 65 7.34 9.61 20.72
C TRP A 65 8.62 9.00 20.12
N ALA A 66 8.92 9.33 18.88
CA ALA A 66 10.10 8.79 18.20
C ALA A 66 11.42 9.25 18.85
N ARG A 67 11.49 10.53 19.25
CA ARG A 67 12.66 11.06 20.00
C ARG A 67 12.78 10.42 21.37
N GLY A 68 11.67 10.36 22.10
CA GLY A 68 11.67 9.75 23.43
C GLY A 68 12.12 8.31 23.40
N ILE A 69 11.62 7.48 22.45
CA ILE A 69 12.08 6.09 22.30
C ILE A 69 13.57 6.04 21.94
N ALA A 70 14.06 6.89 21.02
CA ALA A 70 15.46 6.88 20.62
C ALA A 70 16.41 7.11 21.82
N ASP A 71 15.98 7.86 22.83
CA ASP A 71 16.73 8.19 24.02
C ASP A 71 16.42 7.29 25.22
N ASP A 72 15.49 6.31 25.09
CA ASP A 72 15.02 5.42 26.18
C ASP A 72 15.44 3.96 25.93
N ALA A 73 16.52 3.54 26.57
CA ALA A 73 17.04 2.18 26.44
C ALA A 73 16.02 1.09 26.81
N ALA A 74 15.21 1.30 27.87
CA ALA A 74 14.23 0.32 28.32
C ALA A 74 13.11 0.10 27.29
N THR A 75 12.63 1.18 26.65
CA THR A 75 11.65 1.08 25.58
C THR A 75 12.27 0.50 24.30
N CYS A 76 13.52 0.84 23.97
CA CYS A 76 14.25 0.19 22.89
C CYS A 76 14.41 -1.32 23.11
N GLU A 77 14.66 -1.78 24.33
CA GLU A 77 14.73 -3.21 24.68
C GLU A 77 13.42 -3.94 24.43
N LEU A 78 12.27 -3.36 24.83
CA LEU A 78 10.95 -3.93 24.52
C LEU A 78 10.75 -4.11 23.02
N ILE A 79 11.02 -3.06 22.24
CA ILE A 79 10.85 -3.08 20.78
C ILE A 79 11.86 -4.02 20.11
N ALA A 80 13.08 -4.14 20.65
CA ALA A 80 14.10 -5.06 20.16
C ALA A 80 13.70 -6.54 20.32
N GLY A 81 12.77 -6.87 21.23
CA GLY A 81 12.16 -8.19 21.35
C GLY A 81 11.30 -8.60 20.15
N LEU A 82 10.79 -7.64 19.38
CA LEU A 82 10.01 -7.92 18.16
C LEU A 82 10.91 -8.45 17.02
N PRO A 83 10.35 -9.22 16.06
CA PRO A 83 11.03 -9.51 14.80
C PRO A 83 11.46 -8.23 14.09
N ARG A 84 12.63 -8.20 13.48
CA ARG A 84 13.22 -6.99 12.90
C ARG A 84 12.29 -6.24 11.94
N ILE A 85 11.53 -6.97 11.14
CA ILE A 85 10.54 -6.40 10.19
C ILE A 85 9.37 -5.69 10.91
N LYS A 86 9.09 -6.06 12.15
CA LYS A 86 7.98 -5.52 12.97
C LYS A 86 8.39 -4.32 13.84
N ARG A 87 9.67 -3.94 13.88
CA ARG A 87 10.19 -2.81 14.68
C ARG A 87 9.98 -1.45 14.02
N GLN A 88 9.06 -1.34 13.05
CA GLN A 88 8.78 -0.10 12.33
C GLN A 88 8.07 0.91 13.23
N PRO A 89 8.55 2.18 13.34
CA PRO A 89 7.92 3.19 14.20
C PRO A 89 6.43 3.36 13.93
N VAL A 90 6.03 3.47 12.65
CA VAL A 90 4.62 3.62 12.29
C VAL A 90 3.76 2.45 12.77
N LEU A 91 4.27 1.22 12.70
CA LEU A 91 3.54 0.02 13.14
C LEU A 91 3.36 0.00 14.66
N VAL A 92 4.43 0.26 15.42
CA VAL A 92 4.39 0.29 16.88
C VAL A 92 3.48 1.42 17.39
N PHE A 93 3.57 2.61 16.79
CA PHE A 93 2.73 3.74 17.17
C PHE A 93 1.24 3.52 16.83
N ALA A 94 0.96 2.94 15.67
CA ALA A 94 -0.39 2.59 15.30
C ALA A 94 -0.96 1.51 16.22
N ALA A 95 -0.17 0.51 16.61
CA ALA A 95 -0.58 -0.53 17.55
C ALA A 95 -0.86 0.03 18.96
N ALA A 96 -0.01 0.93 19.47
CA ALA A 96 -0.25 1.60 20.74
C ALA A 96 -1.55 2.43 20.71
N ARG A 97 -1.80 3.17 19.61
CA ARG A 97 -3.06 3.92 19.45
C ARG A 97 -4.27 3.01 19.31
N HIS A 98 -4.12 1.89 18.63
CA HIS A 98 -5.18 0.89 18.48
C HIS A 98 -5.53 0.27 19.84
N ALA A 99 -4.53 0.05 20.70
CA ALA A 99 -4.70 -0.40 22.09
C ALA A 99 -5.23 0.70 23.04
N GLY A 100 -5.45 1.94 22.55
CA GLY A 100 -6.07 3.02 23.34
C GLY A 100 -5.11 4.06 23.91
N SER A 101 -3.84 4.11 23.45
CA SER A 101 -2.92 5.20 23.83
C SER A 101 -3.46 6.56 23.43
N ALA A 102 -3.39 7.52 24.36
CA ALA A 102 -3.74 8.91 24.07
C ALA A 102 -2.73 9.55 23.10
N GLU A 103 -3.23 10.39 22.20
CA GLU A 103 -2.41 11.13 21.25
C GLU A 103 -1.84 12.42 21.90
N THR A 104 -0.84 12.24 22.74
CA THR A 104 -0.17 13.32 23.47
C THR A 104 1.28 13.48 23.02
N GLU A 105 1.81 14.71 23.07
CA GLU A 105 3.24 15.00 22.89
C GLU A 105 4.06 14.69 24.14
N ASP A 106 3.41 14.34 25.25
CA ASP A 106 4.06 13.92 26.49
C ASP A 106 4.58 12.47 26.31
N TYR A 107 5.89 12.35 26.16
CA TYR A 107 6.53 11.06 25.99
C TYR A 107 6.45 10.20 27.26
N ASP A 108 6.52 10.78 28.45
CA ASP A 108 6.46 10.01 29.69
C ASP A 108 5.10 9.33 29.83
N ALA A 109 4.01 10.05 29.51
CA ALA A 109 2.67 9.47 29.48
C ALA A 109 2.54 8.35 28.41
N PHE A 110 3.10 8.54 27.23
CA PHE A 110 3.14 7.48 26.21
C PHE A 110 3.96 6.28 26.63
N ARG A 111 5.13 6.50 27.20
CA ARG A 111 6.02 5.46 27.72
C ARG A 111 5.34 4.63 28.81
N GLU A 112 4.71 5.29 29.78
CA GLU A 112 3.97 4.62 30.84
C GLU A 112 2.85 3.73 30.28
N PHE A 113 2.05 4.24 29.32
CA PHE A 113 1.05 3.45 28.61
C PHE A 113 1.67 2.26 27.90
N LEU A 114 2.72 2.47 27.10
CA LEU A 114 3.35 1.45 26.29
C LEU A 114 3.90 0.30 27.15
N HIS A 115 4.56 0.62 28.27
CA HIS A 115 5.09 -0.38 29.20
C HIS A 115 3.96 -1.15 29.93
N ALA A 116 2.89 -0.46 30.34
CA ALA A 116 1.76 -1.09 31.01
C ALA A 116 0.94 -2.04 30.10
N HIS A 117 0.89 -1.74 28.79
CA HIS A 117 0.08 -2.47 27.82
C HIS A 117 0.92 -3.22 26.77
N TRP A 118 2.22 -3.44 27.06
CA TRP A 118 3.13 -4.00 26.06
C TRP A 118 2.66 -5.33 25.46
N ALA A 119 2.16 -6.24 26.26
CA ALA A 119 1.70 -7.55 25.78
C ALA A 119 0.57 -7.43 24.73
N GLU A 120 -0.35 -6.48 24.90
CA GLU A 120 -1.42 -6.19 23.93
C GLU A 120 -0.86 -5.53 22.68
N VAL A 121 -0.02 -4.50 22.85
CA VAL A 121 0.63 -3.79 21.74
C VAL A 121 1.49 -4.75 20.91
N GLU A 122 2.28 -5.60 21.55
CA GLU A 122 3.10 -6.62 20.89
C GLU A 122 2.24 -7.57 20.05
N GLN A 123 1.14 -8.06 20.61
CA GLN A 123 0.21 -8.94 19.89
C GLN A 123 -0.38 -8.25 18.65
N ILE A 124 -0.76 -6.98 18.74
CA ILE A 124 -1.24 -6.20 17.61
C ILE A 124 -0.13 -6.03 16.56
N VAL A 125 1.09 -5.66 16.98
CA VAL A 125 2.24 -5.52 16.08
C VAL A 125 2.53 -6.83 15.34
N LEU A 126 2.48 -7.97 16.03
CA LEU A 126 2.77 -9.27 15.44
C LEU A 126 1.74 -9.70 14.39
N THR A 127 0.47 -9.40 14.64
CA THR A 127 -0.65 -9.82 13.78
C THR A 127 -1.00 -8.82 12.66
N HIS A 128 -0.59 -7.56 12.78
CA HIS A 128 -0.90 -6.52 11.81
C HIS A 128 0.33 -6.06 11.02
N SER A 129 0.09 -5.32 9.94
CA SER A 129 1.12 -4.71 9.10
C SER A 129 0.74 -3.27 8.76
N THR A 130 1.73 -2.45 8.44
CA THR A 130 1.47 -1.11 7.90
C THR A 130 0.92 -1.24 6.49
N GLN A 131 -0.30 -0.79 6.27
CA GLN A 131 -0.96 -0.78 4.97
C GLN A 131 -1.53 0.62 4.71
N THR A 132 -1.09 1.25 3.63
CA THR A 132 -1.57 2.59 3.29
C THR A 132 -2.81 2.50 2.41
N ASN A 133 -3.99 2.67 3.02
CA ASN A 133 -5.26 2.74 2.33
C ASN A 133 -5.65 4.22 2.13
N GLU A 134 -5.28 4.80 0.99
CA GLU A 134 -5.52 6.20 0.67
C GLU A 134 -6.27 6.33 -0.66
N ALA A 135 -7.59 6.42 -0.58
CA ALA A 135 -8.47 6.57 -1.75
C ALA A 135 -8.11 7.79 -2.61
N LYS A 136 -7.50 8.84 -2.02
CA LYS A 136 -7.09 10.05 -2.74
C LYS A 136 -6.04 9.77 -3.83
N ARG A 137 -5.35 8.63 -3.77
CA ARG A 137 -4.46 8.17 -4.86
C ARG A 137 -5.21 7.96 -6.17
N CYS A 138 -6.53 7.70 -6.14
CA CYS A 138 -7.36 7.69 -7.34
C CYS A 138 -7.30 9.00 -8.10
N ALA A 139 -7.12 10.15 -7.43
CA ALA A 139 -6.98 11.43 -8.11
C ALA A 139 -5.66 11.55 -8.90
N VAL A 140 -4.62 10.80 -8.49
CA VAL A 140 -3.37 10.65 -9.28
C VAL A 140 -3.58 9.72 -10.48
N LEU A 141 -4.32 8.64 -10.30
CA LEU A 141 -4.55 7.63 -11.35
C LEU A 141 -5.52 8.11 -12.42
N LEU A 142 -6.54 8.89 -12.05
CA LEU A 142 -7.67 9.22 -12.91
C LEU A 142 -7.28 9.93 -14.23
N PRO A 143 -6.33 10.89 -14.27
CA PRO A 143 -5.86 11.47 -15.52
C PRO A 143 -5.41 10.42 -16.55
N PHE A 144 -4.71 9.39 -16.08
CA PHE A 144 -4.16 8.33 -16.94
C PHE A 144 -5.22 7.27 -17.29
N LEU A 145 -6.06 6.87 -16.33
CA LEU A 145 -7.18 5.95 -16.57
C LEU A 145 -8.16 6.52 -17.61
N SER A 146 -8.44 7.82 -17.56
CA SER A 146 -9.36 8.47 -18.49
C SER A 146 -8.87 8.52 -19.94
N MET A 147 -7.59 8.24 -20.18
CA MET A 147 -6.98 8.15 -21.52
C MET A 147 -7.13 6.75 -22.14
N ILE A 148 -7.47 5.74 -21.34
CA ILE A 148 -7.65 4.36 -21.84
C ILE A 148 -9.07 4.22 -22.37
N PRO A 149 -9.25 3.78 -23.62
CA PRO A 149 -10.58 3.64 -24.22
C PRO A 149 -11.32 2.40 -23.74
N GLY A 150 -12.65 2.46 -23.77
CA GLY A 150 -13.56 1.33 -23.50
C GLY A 150 -13.78 1.06 -22.02
N PRO A 151 -14.48 -0.04 -21.69
CA PRO A 151 -14.66 -0.50 -20.33
C PRO A 151 -13.34 -1.02 -19.78
N LEU A 152 -13.06 -0.71 -18.50
CA LEU A 152 -11.82 -1.05 -17.81
C LEU A 152 -12.03 -2.19 -16.81
N SER A 153 -11.11 -3.12 -16.78
CA SER A 153 -10.95 -4.09 -15.70
C SER A 153 -9.76 -3.68 -14.84
N LEU A 154 -10.01 -3.19 -13.65
CA LEU A 154 -8.97 -2.74 -12.75
C LEU A 154 -8.40 -3.92 -11.96
N VAL A 155 -7.07 -4.03 -11.94
CA VAL A 155 -6.32 -5.04 -11.18
C VAL A 155 -5.25 -4.32 -10.36
N GLU A 156 -5.50 -4.14 -9.06
CA GLU A 156 -4.56 -3.52 -8.14
C GLU A 156 -3.64 -4.57 -7.51
N VAL A 157 -2.32 -4.41 -7.59
CA VAL A 157 -1.36 -5.24 -6.86
C VAL A 157 -0.89 -4.51 -5.61
N GLY A 158 -0.95 -5.19 -4.45
CA GLY A 158 -0.86 -4.56 -3.15
C GLY A 158 -2.15 -3.83 -2.80
N ALA A 159 -3.30 -4.46 -3.06
CA ALA A 159 -4.62 -3.83 -3.00
C ALA A 159 -5.10 -3.51 -1.57
N SER A 160 -4.64 -4.24 -0.55
CA SER A 160 -5.09 -4.10 0.84
C SER A 160 -6.63 -4.15 0.96
N ALA A 161 -7.31 -3.06 1.27
CA ALA A 161 -8.78 -2.97 1.25
C ALA A 161 -9.36 -2.60 -0.13
N GLY A 162 -8.54 -2.48 -1.18
CA GLY A 162 -8.94 -2.20 -2.55
C GLY A 162 -9.51 -0.79 -2.79
N LEU A 163 -9.18 0.19 -1.95
CA LEU A 163 -9.80 1.52 -2.04
C LEU A 163 -9.47 2.26 -3.35
N CYS A 164 -8.39 1.92 -4.05
CA CYS A 164 -8.07 2.52 -5.34
C CYS A 164 -8.76 1.84 -6.53
N LEU A 165 -9.55 0.79 -6.29
CA LEU A 165 -10.34 0.11 -7.32
C LEU A 165 -11.67 0.82 -7.67
N TYR A 166 -11.99 1.95 -7.02
CA TYR A 166 -13.26 2.66 -7.18
C TYR A 166 -13.10 4.10 -7.74
N PRO A 167 -12.25 4.35 -8.75
CA PRO A 167 -12.07 5.70 -9.28
C PRO A 167 -13.34 6.27 -9.92
N ASP A 168 -14.28 5.45 -10.31
CA ASP A 168 -15.60 5.80 -10.87
C ASP A 168 -16.67 6.09 -9.82
N ARG A 169 -16.41 5.78 -8.54
CA ARG A 169 -17.35 5.96 -7.42
C ARG A 169 -17.03 7.18 -6.56
N TYR A 170 -15.86 7.80 -6.74
CA TYR A 170 -15.45 9.00 -5.99
C TYR A 170 -15.80 10.28 -6.75
N SER A 171 -15.95 11.38 -5.99
CA SER A 171 -16.00 12.72 -6.55
C SER A 171 -14.61 13.33 -6.58
N TYR A 172 -14.34 14.17 -7.54
CA TYR A 172 -13.03 14.81 -7.71
C TYR A 172 -13.18 16.32 -7.88
N ARG A 173 -12.23 17.07 -7.29
CA ARG A 173 -12.04 18.48 -7.58
C ARG A 173 -10.58 18.68 -7.96
N PHE A 174 -10.36 18.94 -9.24
CA PHE A 174 -9.05 19.25 -9.78
C PHE A 174 -8.83 20.75 -9.87
N THR A 175 -7.70 21.23 -9.28
CA THR A 175 -7.21 22.59 -9.55
C THR A 175 -6.23 22.51 -10.69
N LEU A 176 -6.47 23.31 -11.74
CA LEU A 176 -5.65 23.33 -12.96
C LEU A 176 -4.63 24.47 -12.91
N ASP A 177 -3.65 24.44 -13.82
CA ASP A 177 -2.77 25.57 -14.04
C ASP A 177 -3.61 26.84 -14.29
N GLY A 178 -3.23 27.94 -13.63
CA GLY A 178 -4.00 29.19 -13.67
C GLY A 178 -5.17 29.27 -12.69
N GLY A 179 -5.38 28.27 -11.81
CA GLY A 179 -6.33 28.29 -10.72
C GLY A 179 -7.78 27.94 -11.08
N ALA A 180 -8.05 27.57 -12.34
CA ALA A 180 -9.38 27.05 -12.72
C ALA A 180 -9.63 25.69 -12.06
N THR A 181 -10.89 25.40 -11.71
CA THR A 181 -11.27 24.13 -11.12
C THR A 181 -12.10 23.27 -12.08
N ARG A 182 -11.96 21.97 -11.98
CA ARG A 182 -12.80 20.98 -12.66
C ARG A 182 -13.32 19.97 -11.64
N GLU A 183 -14.64 19.84 -11.59
CA GLU A 183 -15.30 18.82 -10.77
C GLU A 183 -15.79 17.66 -11.64
N LEU A 184 -15.66 16.44 -11.10
CA LEU A 184 -16.26 15.23 -11.62
C LEU A 184 -17.01 14.53 -10.50
N ARG A 185 -18.19 14.01 -10.82
CA ARG A 185 -19.03 13.27 -9.86
C ARG A 185 -19.61 12.04 -10.52
N PRO A 186 -19.78 10.92 -9.78
CA PRO A 186 -20.53 9.77 -10.27
C PRO A 186 -21.94 10.16 -10.68
N ALA A 187 -22.46 9.58 -11.78
CA ALA A 187 -23.78 9.90 -12.32
C ALA A 187 -24.92 9.61 -11.32
N GLU A 188 -24.78 8.57 -10.53
CA GLU A 188 -25.73 8.18 -9.49
C GLU A 188 -25.86 9.24 -8.39
N LEU A 189 -24.75 9.92 -8.05
CA LEU A 189 -24.75 11.01 -7.07
C LEU A 189 -25.26 12.33 -7.65
N ALA A 190 -25.15 12.51 -8.97
CA ALA A 190 -25.67 13.70 -9.63
C ALA A 190 -27.20 13.74 -9.65
N SER A 191 -27.86 12.58 -9.52
CA SER A 191 -29.33 12.42 -9.57
C SER A 191 -29.97 12.20 -8.19
N SER A 192 -29.22 11.97 -7.11
CA SER A 192 -29.79 11.70 -5.77
C SER A 192 -29.98 12.99 -4.97
N VAL A 193 -31.19 13.11 -4.38
CA VAL A 193 -31.56 14.22 -3.47
C VAL A 193 -30.89 14.06 -2.09
N THR A 194 -30.37 12.87 -1.78
CA THR A 194 -29.60 12.58 -0.57
C THR A 194 -28.23 12.01 -0.99
N PRO A 195 -27.16 12.79 -0.98
CA PRO A 195 -25.85 12.26 -1.27
C PRO A 195 -25.42 11.36 -0.10
N THR A 196 -25.40 10.05 -0.29
CA THR A 196 -24.47 9.22 0.46
C THR A 196 -23.10 9.74 0.03
N ALA A 197 -22.40 10.44 0.93
CA ALA A 197 -21.31 11.33 0.56
C ALA A 197 -20.12 10.53 0.05
N ALA A 198 -20.06 10.32 -1.28
CA ALA A 198 -18.81 9.88 -1.88
C ALA A 198 -17.74 10.90 -1.53
N PRO A 199 -16.55 10.48 -1.08
CA PRO A 199 -15.51 11.40 -0.70
C PRO A 199 -15.12 12.26 -1.91
N VAL A 200 -14.90 13.56 -1.67
CA VAL A 200 -14.34 14.46 -2.67
C VAL A 200 -12.83 14.41 -2.57
N LEU A 201 -12.18 14.06 -3.67
CA LEU A 201 -10.73 13.92 -3.77
C LEU A 201 -10.16 15.17 -4.45
N ASP A 202 -9.59 16.07 -3.66
CA ASP A 202 -8.94 17.29 -4.16
C ASP A 202 -7.53 16.96 -4.67
N CYS A 203 -7.16 17.46 -5.86
CA CYS A 203 -5.84 17.26 -6.43
C CYS A 203 -5.47 18.40 -7.39
N ASP A 204 -4.24 18.90 -7.30
CA ASP A 204 -3.70 19.87 -8.24
C ASP A 204 -3.12 19.15 -9.47
N LEU A 205 -3.58 19.52 -10.66
CA LEU A 205 -2.98 19.10 -11.93
C LEU A 205 -2.10 20.22 -12.46
N ARG A 206 -0.81 19.95 -12.61
CA ARG A 206 0.22 20.94 -12.91
C ARG A 206 0.99 20.62 -14.19
N ASP A 207 1.54 21.68 -14.81
CA ASP A 207 2.45 21.60 -15.95
C ASP A 207 1.83 20.84 -17.15
N GLY A 208 0.53 21.06 -17.40
CA GLY A 208 -0.17 20.52 -18.57
C GLY A 208 -0.70 19.09 -18.44
N ILE A 209 -0.79 18.53 -17.22
CA ILE A 209 -1.53 17.28 -17.04
C ILE A 209 -2.98 17.46 -17.52
N PRO A 210 -3.45 16.62 -18.47
CA PRO A 210 -4.80 16.74 -18.98
C PRO A 210 -5.84 16.44 -17.90
N ALA A 211 -6.74 17.40 -17.66
CA ALA A 211 -7.82 17.19 -16.71
C ALA A 211 -8.84 16.20 -17.29
N PRO A 212 -9.17 15.12 -16.54
CA PRO A 212 -10.18 14.16 -16.94
C PRO A 212 -11.52 14.86 -17.24
N ARG A 213 -12.22 14.41 -18.29
CA ARG A 213 -13.53 14.96 -18.68
C ARG A 213 -14.70 14.10 -18.23
N ARG A 214 -14.43 12.83 -17.92
CA ARG A 214 -15.38 11.82 -17.47
C ARG A 214 -14.70 10.82 -16.53
N LEU A 215 -15.48 10.18 -15.72
CA LEU A 215 -15.03 9.01 -14.95
C LEU A 215 -14.88 7.80 -15.88
N PRO A 216 -13.98 6.85 -15.58
CA PRO A 216 -13.85 5.62 -16.34
C PRO A 216 -15.07 4.73 -16.20
N ASP A 217 -15.33 3.92 -17.22
CA ASP A 217 -16.31 2.84 -17.16
C ASP A 217 -15.61 1.58 -16.59
N VAL A 218 -15.80 1.32 -15.29
CA VAL A 218 -15.16 0.21 -14.59
C VAL A 218 -16.13 -0.96 -14.48
N VAL A 219 -15.83 -2.05 -15.18
CA VAL A 219 -16.66 -3.25 -15.24
C VAL A 219 -16.15 -4.42 -14.39
N HIS A 220 -14.91 -4.33 -13.90
CA HIS A 220 -14.31 -5.33 -13.03
C HIS A 220 -13.34 -4.69 -12.05
N ARG A 221 -13.36 -5.17 -10.80
CA ARG A 221 -12.48 -4.76 -9.71
C ARG A 221 -11.84 -5.98 -9.10
N GLY A 222 -10.57 -6.17 -9.37
CA GLY A 222 -9.78 -7.27 -8.84
C GLY A 222 -8.45 -6.79 -8.32
N GLY A 223 -7.75 -7.67 -7.64
CA GLY A 223 -6.40 -7.34 -7.15
C GLY A 223 -5.71 -8.52 -6.51
N VAL A 224 -4.53 -8.25 -6.01
CA VAL A 224 -3.69 -9.21 -5.27
C VAL A 224 -3.15 -8.52 -4.03
N ASP A 225 -3.21 -9.18 -2.89
CA ASP A 225 -2.55 -8.74 -1.66
C ASP A 225 -2.13 -9.94 -0.80
N LEU A 226 -1.02 -9.82 -0.07
CA LEU A 226 -0.59 -10.86 0.87
C LEU A 226 -1.57 -11.01 2.04
N ASN A 227 -2.17 -9.90 2.47
CA ASN A 227 -3.09 -9.82 3.60
C ASN A 227 -4.25 -8.87 3.25
N PRO A 228 -5.20 -9.30 2.40
CA PRO A 228 -6.35 -8.49 2.06
C PRO A 228 -7.14 -8.08 3.30
N ILE A 229 -7.62 -6.85 3.31
CA ILE A 229 -8.43 -6.31 4.40
C ILE A 229 -9.89 -6.33 3.98
N ASP A 230 -10.74 -6.92 4.82
CA ASP A 230 -12.20 -6.84 4.63
C ASP A 230 -12.70 -5.43 4.98
N PRO A 231 -13.21 -4.65 4.02
CA PRO A 231 -13.72 -3.31 4.28
C PRO A 231 -15.00 -3.29 5.11
N ALA A 232 -15.68 -4.41 5.31
CA ALA A 232 -16.88 -4.52 6.14
C ALA A 232 -16.55 -4.85 7.60
N ASP A 233 -15.37 -5.42 7.89
CA ASP A 233 -14.98 -5.83 9.23
C ASP A 233 -14.66 -4.64 10.14
N PRO A 234 -15.35 -4.48 11.30
CA PRO A 234 -15.13 -3.34 12.20
C PRO A 234 -13.71 -3.24 12.77
N ASP A 235 -13.06 -4.38 13.07
CA ASP A 235 -11.72 -4.40 13.64
C ASP A 235 -10.68 -3.96 12.61
N SER A 236 -10.81 -4.43 11.39
CA SER A 236 -10.01 -3.98 10.24
C SER A 236 -10.15 -2.48 9.99
N ARG A 237 -11.38 -1.94 10.05
CA ARG A 237 -11.63 -0.49 9.96
C ARG A 237 -10.96 0.29 11.09
N ALA A 238 -11.07 -0.20 12.33
CA ALA A 238 -10.42 0.43 13.48
C ALA A 238 -8.89 0.44 13.32
N TRP A 239 -8.32 -0.67 12.84
CA TRP A 239 -6.90 -0.74 12.51
C TRP A 239 -6.49 0.28 11.46
N LEU A 240 -7.19 0.38 10.34
CA LEU A 240 -6.88 1.34 9.27
C LEU A 240 -6.96 2.80 9.74
N ARG A 241 -7.90 3.13 10.64
CA ARG A 241 -7.96 4.46 11.27
C ARG A 241 -6.72 4.73 12.14
N SER A 242 -6.22 3.70 12.84
CA SER A 242 -5.02 3.82 13.68
C SER A 242 -3.74 4.07 12.88
N LEU A 243 -3.71 3.69 11.60
CA LEU A 243 -2.60 3.99 10.69
C LEU A 243 -2.60 5.45 10.19
N ILE A 244 -3.69 6.20 10.34
CA ILE A 244 -3.72 7.62 10.03
C ILE A 244 -2.99 8.38 11.14
N TRP A 245 -1.99 9.17 10.77
CA TRP A 245 -1.13 9.86 11.72
C TRP A 245 -1.89 10.93 12.52
N PRO A 246 -1.51 11.16 13.80
CA PRO A 246 -2.07 12.24 14.61
C PRO A 246 -1.98 13.60 13.90
N GLY A 247 -3.07 14.36 13.99
CA GLY A 247 -3.23 15.65 13.31
C GLY A 247 -3.78 15.58 11.88
N GLN A 248 -3.91 14.38 11.29
CA GLN A 248 -4.47 14.19 9.95
C GLN A 248 -5.89 13.57 9.96
N GLN A 249 -6.40 13.21 11.14
CA GLN A 249 -7.65 12.47 11.27
C GLN A 249 -8.88 13.25 10.77
N ALA A 250 -8.93 14.55 11.04
CA ALA A 250 -10.09 15.39 10.67
C ALA A 250 -10.38 15.34 9.17
N GLU A 251 -9.34 15.21 8.34
CA GLU A 251 -9.46 15.13 6.89
C GLU A 251 -9.54 13.68 6.40
N ARG A 252 -8.65 12.81 6.92
CA ARG A 252 -8.43 11.48 6.34
C ARG A 252 -9.39 10.42 6.85
N VAL A 253 -9.85 10.49 8.12
CA VAL A 253 -10.78 9.49 8.67
C VAL A 253 -12.13 9.52 7.93
N PRO A 254 -12.80 10.67 7.73
CA PRO A 254 -14.06 10.69 6.98
C PRO A 254 -13.91 10.16 5.53
N ARG A 255 -12.77 10.46 4.89
CA ARG A 255 -12.47 9.97 3.54
C ARG A 255 -12.24 8.45 3.54
N LEU A 256 -11.47 7.93 4.51
CA LEU A 256 -11.27 6.50 4.68
C LEU A 256 -12.58 5.77 4.90
N ASP A 257 -13.40 6.24 5.83
CA ASP A 257 -14.67 5.60 6.17
C ASP A 257 -15.63 5.57 4.98
N ALA A 258 -15.79 6.67 4.27
CA ALA A 258 -16.63 6.73 3.08
C ALA A 258 -16.11 5.81 1.96
N ALA A 259 -14.80 5.68 1.78
CA ALA A 259 -14.22 4.77 0.81
C ALA A 259 -14.40 3.30 1.21
N LEU A 260 -14.28 2.97 2.51
CA LEU A 260 -14.55 1.65 3.04
C LEU A 260 -16.03 1.27 2.89
N ASP A 261 -16.96 2.22 3.07
CA ASP A 261 -18.40 1.98 2.85
C ASP A 261 -18.70 1.63 1.39
N ILE A 262 -18.05 2.32 0.45
CA ILE A 262 -18.16 2.02 -0.99
C ILE A 262 -17.61 0.62 -1.28
N ALA A 263 -16.44 0.28 -0.76
CA ALA A 263 -15.82 -1.02 -0.97
C ALA A 263 -16.59 -2.16 -0.31
N ALA A 264 -17.19 -1.92 0.87
CA ALA A 264 -18.02 -2.89 1.56
C ALA A 264 -19.36 -3.17 0.83
N ALA A 265 -19.91 -2.15 0.14
CA ALA A 265 -21.15 -2.29 -0.62
C ALA A 265 -20.99 -3.07 -1.94
N ASP A 266 -19.78 -3.04 -2.53
CA ASP A 266 -19.41 -3.73 -3.79
C ASP A 266 -17.99 -4.31 -3.64
N PRO A 267 -17.80 -5.40 -2.87
CA PRO A 267 -16.48 -5.90 -2.51
C PRO A 267 -15.64 -6.31 -3.73
N PRO A 268 -14.37 -5.90 -3.79
CA PRO A 268 -13.49 -6.27 -4.90
C PRO A 268 -13.04 -7.73 -4.78
N ASN A 269 -12.75 -8.36 -5.92
CA ASN A 269 -12.20 -9.71 -5.95
C ASN A 269 -10.67 -9.67 -5.74
N ILE A 270 -10.20 -9.71 -4.49
CA ILE A 270 -8.78 -9.69 -4.16
C ILE A 270 -8.28 -11.11 -3.91
N ILE A 271 -7.30 -11.55 -4.70
CA ILE A 271 -6.61 -12.83 -4.52
C ILE A 271 -5.59 -12.69 -3.39
N THR A 272 -5.70 -13.55 -2.37
CA THR A 272 -4.68 -13.63 -1.32
C THR A 272 -3.44 -14.34 -1.85
N GLY A 273 -2.28 -13.68 -1.80
CA GLY A 273 -1.02 -14.28 -2.23
C GLY A 273 0.05 -13.28 -2.65
N ASP A 274 1.19 -13.82 -3.06
CA ASP A 274 2.30 -13.02 -3.58
C ASP A 274 1.92 -12.38 -4.92
N LEU A 275 2.17 -11.08 -5.05
CA LEU A 275 1.77 -10.32 -6.23
C LEU A 275 2.52 -10.75 -7.50
N VAL A 276 3.76 -11.23 -7.37
CA VAL A 276 4.53 -11.76 -8.51
C VAL A 276 3.90 -13.03 -9.03
N GLU A 277 3.45 -13.90 -8.14
CA GLU A 277 2.86 -15.20 -8.50
C GLU A 277 1.42 -15.07 -9.02
N GLN A 278 0.64 -14.13 -8.47
CA GLN A 278 -0.81 -14.07 -8.68
C GLN A 278 -1.27 -13.02 -9.72
N VAL A 279 -0.39 -12.11 -10.19
CA VAL A 279 -0.80 -11.05 -11.12
C VAL A 279 -1.40 -11.58 -12.43
N GLU A 280 -0.86 -12.69 -12.95
CA GLU A 280 -1.36 -13.31 -14.19
C GLU A 280 -2.77 -13.91 -13.99
N ALA A 281 -3.02 -14.54 -12.83
CA ALA A 281 -4.33 -15.06 -12.47
C ALA A 281 -5.36 -13.93 -12.28
N ALA A 282 -4.96 -12.83 -11.66
CA ALA A 282 -5.83 -11.66 -11.50
C ALA A 282 -6.22 -11.02 -12.84
N VAL A 283 -5.29 -10.94 -13.79
CA VAL A 283 -5.57 -10.44 -15.16
C VAL A 283 -6.45 -11.43 -15.93
N ALA A 284 -6.22 -12.74 -15.77
CA ALA A 284 -7.03 -13.76 -16.43
C ALA A 284 -8.50 -13.79 -15.96
N ALA A 285 -8.79 -13.24 -14.77
CA ALA A 285 -10.16 -13.10 -14.26
C ALA A 285 -10.92 -11.91 -14.87
N CYS A 286 -10.27 -11.06 -15.65
CA CYS A 286 -10.93 -9.93 -16.29
C CYS A 286 -11.91 -10.39 -17.38
N PRO A 287 -13.13 -9.82 -17.44
CA PRO A 287 -14.11 -10.19 -18.45
C PRO A 287 -13.65 -9.80 -19.86
N ALA A 288 -13.98 -10.64 -20.83
CA ALA A 288 -13.69 -10.39 -22.24
C ALA A 288 -14.36 -9.10 -22.72
N GLY A 289 -13.68 -8.34 -23.58
CA GLY A 289 -14.18 -7.07 -24.13
C GLY A 289 -13.87 -5.87 -23.23
N SER A 290 -13.22 -6.03 -22.11
CA SER A 290 -12.68 -4.95 -21.29
C SER A 290 -11.15 -4.86 -21.43
N THR A 291 -10.58 -3.70 -21.14
CA THR A 291 -9.13 -3.48 -21.09
C THR A 291 -8.64 -3.76 -19.67
N PRO A 292 -7.80 -4.78 -19.44
CA PRO A 292 -7.16 -5.00 -18.15
C PRO A 292 -6.20 -3.83 -17.85
N VAL A 293 -6.31 -3.25 -16.66
CA VAL A 293 -5.39 -2.22 -16.17
C VAL A 293 -4.76 -2.71 -14.89
N VAL A 294 -3.52 -3.17 -14.98
CA VAL A 294 -2.71 -3.52 -13.81
C VAL A 294 -2.10 -2.25 -13.25
N PHE A 295 -2.36 -1.96 -12.00
CA PHE A 295 -1.76 -0.79 -11.37
C PHE A 295 -1.32 -1.07 -9.93
N HIS A 296 -0.41 -0.25 -9.46
CA HIS A 296 0.06 -0.27 -8.07
C HIS A 296 0.52 1.12 -7.62
N THR A 297 0.41 1.34 -6.32
CA THR A 297 0.78 2.62 -5.71
C THR A 297 1.55 2.38 -4.41
N ALA A 298 2.87 2.61 -4.43
CA ALA A 298 3.76 2.47 -3.28
C ALA A 298 3.80 1.04 -2.70
N VAL A 299 3.88 0.02 -3.53
CA VAL A 299 3.97 -1.39 -3.12
C VAL A 299 5.30 -2.05 -3.46
N LEU A 300 5.95 -1.66 -4.57
CA LEU A 300 7.16 -2.34 -5.02
C LEU A 300 8.36 -2.15 -4.10
N GLY A 301 8.31 -1.16 -3.21
CA GLY A 301 9.32 -0.97 -2.16
C GLY A 301 9.36 -2.10 -1.13
N TYR A 302 8.30 -2.91 -1.02
CA TYR A 302 8.24 -4.08 -0.13
C TYR A 302 8.84 -5.34 -0.78
N LEU A 303 9.08 -5.34 -2.08
CA LEU A 303 9.69 -6.45 -2.79
C LEU A 303 11.22 -6.34 -2.76
N GLU A 304 11.88 -7.47 -2.58
CA GLU A 304 13.32 -7.59 -2.82
C GLU A 304 13.62 -7.36 -4.32
N PRO A 305 14.81 -6.84 -4.67
CA PRO A 305 15.13 -6.49 -6.05
C PRO A 305 14.90 -7.62 -7.09
N PRO A 306 15.23 -8.90 -6.83
CA PRO A 306 14.94 -9.98 -7.78
C PRO A 306 13.44 -10.19 -8.03
N ALA A 307 12.61 -10.14 -6.97
CA ALA A 307 11.16 -10.30 -7.07
C ALA A 307 10.53 -9.12 -7.82
N ARG A 308 11.02 -7.90 -7.59
CA ARG A 308 10.60 -6.71 -8.32
C ARG A 308 10.88 -6.81 -9.80
N LEU A 309 12.07 -7.28 -10.18
CA LEU A 309 12.44 -7.49 -11.58
C LEU A 309 11.54 -8.56 -12.24
N GLU A 310 11.23 -9.64 -11.53
CA GLU A 310 10.34 -10.68 -12.04
C GLU A 310 8.91 -10.14 -12.22
N PHE A 311 8.40 -9.35 -11.28
CA PHE A 311 7.12 -8.67 -11.43
C PHE A 311 7.08 -7.81 -12.71
N VAL A 312 8.10 -6.97 -12.93
CA VAL A 312 8.19 -6.13 -14.13
C VAL A 312 8.17 -6.96 -15.42
N ARG A 313 8.89 -8.10 -15.45
CA ARG A 313 8.85 -9.00 -16.62
C ARG A 313 7.46 -9.55 -16.88
N ARG A 314 6.76 -9.99 -15.83
CA ARG A 314 5.41 -10.58 -15.96
C ARG A 314 4.40 -9.55 -16.42
N VAL A 315 4.37 -8.36 -15.80
CA VAL A 315 3.43 -7.32 -16.20
C VAL A 315 3.69 -6.79 -17.60
N THR A 316 4.96 -6.68 -18.00
CA THR A 316 5.33 -6.30 -19.39
C THR A 316 4.84 -7.34 -20.40
N ARG A 317 4.94 -8.62 -20.07
CA ARG A 317 4.38 -9.70 -20.89
C ARG A 317 2.85 -9.61 -20.98
N LEU A 318 2.16 -9.34 -19.88
CA LEU A 318 0.71 -9.13 -19.89
C LEU A 318 0.30 -7.95 -20.78
N CYS A 319 1.09 -6.88 -20.82
CA CYS A 319 0.85 -5.77 -21.74
C CYS A 319 0.97 -6.21 -23.22
N ALA A 320 1.95 -7.05 -23.53
CA ALA A 320 2.17 -7.54 -24.91
C ALA A 320 1.14 -8.59 -25.34
N ASP A 321 0.83 -9.56 -24.49
CA ASP A 321 0.06 -10.76 -24.85
C ASP A 321 -1.44 -10.60 -24.61
N ALA A 322 -1.83 -9.89 -23.55
CA ALA A 322 -3.23 -9.69 -23.16
C ALA A 322 -3.76 -8.28 -23.44
N GLY A 323 -2.95 -7.41 -24.02
CA GLY A 323 -3.33 -6.00 -24.24
C GLY A 323 -3.58 -5.22 -22.95
N ALA A 324 -3.00 -5.66 -21.84
CA ALA A 324 -3.12 -4.96 -20.57
C ALA A 324 -2.40 -3.60 -20.62
N VAL A 325 -2.89 -2.65 -19.83
CA VAL A 325 -2.18 -1.40 -19.55
C VAL A 325 -1.60 -1.46 -18.15
N TRP A 326 -0.32 -1.14 -18.02
CA TRP A 326 0.34 -1.10 -16.72
C TRP A 326 0.57 0.34 -16.25
N ILE A 327 0.04 0.70 -15.07
CA ILE A 327 0.24 2.01 -14.44
C ILE A 327 0.99 1.81 -13.12
N SER A 328 2.19 2.38 -13.01
CA SER A 328 2.97 2.37 -11.77
C SER A 328 3.01 3.78 -11.15
N VAL A 329 2.79 3.84 -9.82
CA VAL A 329 2.96 5.07 -9.01
C VAL A 329 3.89 4.71 -7.86
N GLU A 330 5.18 4.89 -8.08
CA GLU A 330 6.23 4.41 -7.17
C GLU A 330 7.28 5.46 -6.89
N GLY A 331 8.04 5.25 -5.81
CA GLY A 331 9.23 6.06 -5.53
C GLY A 331 10.19 6.04 -6.71
N VAL A 332 10.76 7.18 -7.01
CA VAL A 332 11.52 7.45 -8.25
C VAL A 332 12.66 6.46 -8.55
N THR A 333 13.22 5.79 -7.55
CA THR A 333 14.37 4.86 -7.69
C THR A 333 13.99 3.39 -7.66
N LEU A 334 12.69 3.05 -7.58
CA LEU A 334 12.25 1.65 -7.41
C LEU A 334 12.23 0.85 -8.71
N LEU A 335 12.02 1.51 -9.83
CA LEU A 335 12.00 0.89 -11.17
C LEU A 335 13.16 1.46 -11.97
N ASP A 336 14.23 0.69 -12.15
CA ASP A 336 15.48 1.14 -12.78
C ASP A 336 15.26 1.70 -14.20
N GLU A 337 14.44 1.01 -15.01
CA GLU A 337 14.13 1.45 -16.38
C GLU A 337 13.33 2.75 -16.41
N VAL A 338 12.43 2.96 -15.46
CA VAL A 338 11.69 4.22 -15.30
C VAL A 338 12.62 5.31 -14.78
N ALA A 339 13.42 5.01 -13.75
CA ALA A 339 14.37 5.94 -13.16
C ALA A 339 15.39 6.47 -14.17
N ALA A 340 15.86 5.61 -15.10
CA ALA A 340 16.82 6.00 -16.13
C ALA A 340 16.28 7.07 -17.10
N GLN A 341 14.94 7.15 -17.26
CA GLN A 341 14.26 8.11 -18.12
C GLN A 341 13.90 9.42 -17.40
N VAL A 342 14.05 9.48 -16.06
CA VAL A 342 13.68 10.64 -15.25
C VAL A 342 14.87 11.56 -15.05
N PRO A 343 14.74 12.89 -15.20
CA PRO A 343 15.83 13.84 -14.95
C PRO A 343 16.48 13.69 -13.58
N GLU A 344 17.80 13.86 -13.50
CA GLU A 344 18.57 13.64 -12.28
C GLU A 344 18.08 14.50 -11.10
N ALA A 345 17.68 15.73 -11.37
CA ALA A 345 17.14 16.64 -10.34
C ALA A 345 15.92 16.05 -9.62
N ILE A 346 15.09 15.30 -10.34
CA ILE A 346 13.89 14.62 -9.80
C ILE A 346 14.33 13.35 -9.06
N ARG A 347 15.26 12.56 -9.61
CA ARG A 347 15.75 11.32 -9.00
C ARG A 347 16.35 11.52 -7.62
N ARG A 348 16.92 12.69 -7.34
CA ARG A 348 17.48 13.05 -6.02
C ARG A 348 16.42 13.33 -4.96
N ASN A 349 15.16 13.57 -5.36
CA ASN A 349 14.07 13.85 -4.44
C ASN A 349 13.33 12.57 -4.04
N LYS A 350 13.71 11.99 -2.89
CA LYS A 350 13.13 10.74 -2.38
C LYS A 350 11.66 10.88 -1.90
N GLY A 351 11.12 12.10 -1.83
CA GLY A 351 9.77 12.35 -1.34
C GLY A 351 8.69 12.39 -2.43
N ILE A 352 9.07 12.20 -3.70
CA ILE A 352 8.14 12.20 -4.82
C ILE A 352 7.97 10.81 -5.44
N PHE A 353 6.80 10.59 -6.02
CA PHE A 353 6.48 9.40 -6.81
C PHE A 353 6.54 9.72 -8.29
N VAL A 354 6.85 8.72 -9.09
CA VAL A 354 6.76 8.79 -10.55
C VAL A 354 5.56 7.98 -11.01
N VAL A 355 4.73 8.60 -11.85
CA VAL A 355 3.66 7.92 -12.55
C VAL A 355 4.21 7.49 -13.91
N ALA A 356 4.22 6.18 -14.15
CA ALA A 356 4.61 5.65 -15.45
C ALA A 356 3.49 4.76 -16.02
N VAL A 357 3.33 4.81 -17.34
CA VAL A 357 2.40 3.96 -18.10
C VAL A 357 3.22 3.07 -19.04
N ASN A 358 3.06 1.75 -18.90
CA ASN A 358 3.82 0.76 -19.65
C ASN A 358 5.35 1.00 -19.59
N GLY A 359 5.86 1.35 -18.40
CA GLY A 359 7.28 1.62 -18.19
C GLY A 359 7.78 3.00 -18.67
N ARG A 360 6.92 3.83 -19.25
CA ARG A 360 7.26 5.20 -19.66
C ARG A 360 6.83 6.20 -18.59
N PRO A 361 7.75 6.95 -17.97
CA PRO A 361 7.39 7.98 -17.00
C PRO A 361 6.67 9.13 -17.69
N LEU A 362 5.54 9.57 -17.12
CA LEU A 362 4.71 10.64 -17.67
C LEU A 362 4.56 11.82 -16.71
N ALA A 363 4.63 11.54 -15.40
CA ALA A 363 4.41 12.55 -14.38
C ALA A 363 5.15 12.24 -13.09
N THR A 364 5.28 13.25 -12.27
CA THR A 364 5.56 13.12 -10.83
C THR A 364 4.30 13.38 -10.03
N ALA A 365 4.20 12.80 -8.83
CA ALA A 365 3.03 12.93 -7.98
C ALA A 365 3.37 12.95 -6.50
N HIS A 366 2.46 13.50 -5.69
CA HIS A 366 2.47 13.37 -4.25
C HIS A 366 1.97 11.98 -3.82
N GLY A 367 2.66 11.33 -2.88
CA GLY A 367 2.34 9.96 -2.45
C GLY A 367 0.94 9.75 -1.86
N HIS A 368 0.28 10.83 -1.42
CA HIS A 368 -1.08 10.83 -0.90
C HIS A 368 -2.11 11.52 -1.81
N GLY A 369 -1.73 11.88 -3.06
CA GLY A 369 -2.69 12.35 -4.05
C GLY A 369 -2.95 13.85 -4.07
N ASP A 370 -2.11 14.69 -3.45
CA ASP A 370 -2.36 16.13 -3.40
C ASP A 370 -2.10 16.84 -4.74
N TRP A 371 -1.17 16.32 -5.54
CA TRP A 371 -0.85 16.89 -6.84
C TRP A 371 -0.25 15.87 -7.80
N VAL A 372 -0.43 16.14 -9.08
CA VAL A 372 0.23 15.47 -10.21
C VAL A 372 0.82 16.54 -11.12
N ARG A 373 2.06 16.35 -11.54
CA ARG A 373 2.80 17.28 -12.40
C ARG A 373 3.34 16.54 -13.63
N ALA A 374 3.10 17.05 -14.81
CA ALA A 374 3.67 16.46 -16.02
C ALA A 374 5.20 16.46 -15.96
N LEU A 375 5.79 15.39 -16.45
CA LEU A 375 7.24 15.27 -16.58
C LEU A 375 7.65 15.84 -17.93
N ALA A 376 8.45 16.91 -17.93
CA ALA A 376 9.12 17.35 -19.14
C ALA A 376 10.24 16.33 -19.43
N LEU A 377 10.07 15.55 -20.47
CA LEU A 377 11.12 14.70 -21.04
C LEU A 377 11.74 15.49 -22.18
N ASP A 378 13.04 15.77 -22.09
CA ASP A 378 13.83 16.43 -23.12
C ASP A 378 13.87 15.61 -24.42
#